data_47d7dd3b8033e02a28f6d0f4042cc17c
#
_entry.id   47d7dd3b8033e02a28f6d0f4042cc17c
#
_cell.length_a   1.000
_cell.length_b   1.000
_cell.length_c   1.000
_cell.angle_alpha   90.00
_cell.angle_beta   90.00
_cell.angle_gamma   90.00
#
_symmetry.space_group_name_H-M   'P 1'
#
loop_
_entity.id
_entity.type
_entity.pdbx_description
1 polymer ?
#
loop_
_entity_poly.entity_id
_entity_poly.type
_entity_poly.pdbx_seq_one_letter_code
_entity_poly.pdbx_strand_id
1 'polypeptide(L)'
;MKRETVEKIREFNRFYMPAMDLLGNHYLGSEYSVPEARVFFEIYKHSGCNAAHIAKTMNIDKSYLSRIIKNHEKNGYLIRKVSEKDSRVYNLYLTEKGKQKTEDLIQKSNQQIEELIQPLQQSECDRLQEALNIVMNILEKCGEQGEEV
;
A
#
# COMPACT_ATOMS: atom_id res chain seq x y z
N MET A 1 -15.13 -27.65 3.86
CA MET A 1 -14.60 -27.09 2.60
C MET A 1 -14.23 -25.61 2.74
N LYS A 2 -15.17 -24.69 2.92
CA LYS A 2 -14.82 -23.26 3.12
C LYS A 2 -13.98 -23.02 4.38
N ARG A 3 -14.14 -23.85 5.42
CA ARG A 3 -13.35 -23.71 6.65
C ARG A 3 -11.86 -23.96 6.43
N GLU A 4 -11.52 -24.93 5.63
CA GLU A 4 -10.12 -25.21 5.26
C GLU A 4 -9.51 -24.03 4.53
N THR A 5 -10.27 -23.38 3.65
CA THR A 5 -9.82 -22.17 2.95
C THR A 5 -9.58 -21.02 3.92
N VAL A 6 -10.49 -20.84 4.90
CA VAL A 6 -10.32 -19.82 5.95
C VAL A 6 -9.02 -20.04 6.73
N GLU A 7 -8.78 -21.28 7.14
CA GLU A 7 -7.58 -21.63 7.90
C GLU A 7 -6.29 -21.41 7.08
N LYS A 8 -6.32 -21.75 5.79
CA LYS A 8 -5.19 -21.56 4.88
C LYS A 8 -4.88 -20.08 4.65
N ILE A 9 -5.90 -19.24 4.52
CA ILE A 9 -5.70 -17.79 4.41
C ILE A 9 -5.06 -17.24 5.68
N ARG A 10 -5.52 -17.66 6.86
CA ARG A 10 -4.91 -17.25 8.13
C ARG A 10 -3.46 -17.69 8.25
N GLU A 11 -3.17 -18.92 7.86
CA GLU A 11 -1.80 -19.48 7.85
C GLU A 11 -0.90 -18.64 6.94
N PHE A 12 -1.39 -18.31 5.74
CA PHE A 12 -0.65 -17.48 4.80
C PHE A 12 -0.38 -16.08 5.37
N ASN A 13 -1.37 -15.44 5.96
CA ASN A 13 -1.20 -14.11 6.56
C ASN A 13 -0.15 -14.12 7.67
N ARG A 14 -0.19 -15.14 8.55
CA ARG A 14 0.79 -15.27 9.63
C ARG A 14 2.20 -15.51 9.12
N PHE A 15 2.33 -16.16 7.98
CA PHE A 15 3.63 -16.40 7.34
C PHE A 15 4.13 -15.17 6.59
N TYR A 16 3.28 -14.59 5.76
CA TYR A 16 3.66 -13.55 4.80
C TYR A 16 3.98 -12.21 5.46
N MET A 17 3.18 -11.79 6.41
CA MET A 17 3.36 -10.46 7.01
C MET A 17 4.71 -10.29 7.72
N PRO A 18 5.16 -11.21 8.58
CA PRO A 18 6.51 -11.07 9.13
C PRO A 18 7.62 -11.31 8.11
N ALA A 19 7.43 -12.21 7.15
CA ALA A 19 8.41 -12.47 6.09
C ALA A 19 8.70 -11.22 5.25
N MET A 20 7.70 -10.37 5.05
CA MET A 20 7.80 -9.14 4.28
C MET A 20 8.01 -7.89 5.15
N ASP A 21 8.22 -8.07 6.45
CA ASP A 21 8.43 -6.98 7.42
C ASP A 21 7.28 -5.96 7.41
N LEU A 22 6.03 -6.45 7.42
CA LEU A 22 4.85 -5.60 7.34
C LEU A 22 4.24 -5.26 8.71
N LEU A 23 4.75 -5.84 9.80
CA LEU A 23 4.16 -5.68 11.14
C LEU A 23 4.78 -4.57 11.99
N GLY A 24 5.94 -4.05 11.61
CA GLY A 24 6.65 -3.07 12.42
C GLY A 24 6.22 -1.63 12.16
N ASN A 25 6.69 -0.73 13.03
CA ASN A 25 6.46 0.72 12.91
C ASN A 25 7.56 1.42 12.12
N HIS A 26 8.58 0.68 11.69
CA HIS A 26 9.75 1.20 10.98
C HIS A 26 9.91 0.48 9.65
N TYR A 27 8.94 0.68 8.76
CA TYR A 27 8.94 0.04 7.44
C TYR A 27 10.19 0.41 6.66
N LEU A 28 10.94 -0.57 6.22
CA LEU A 28 12.21 -0.41 5.50
C LEU A 28 13.24 0.44 6.29
N GLY A 29 13.22 0.35 7.62
CA GLY A 29 14.08 1.14 8.49
C GLY A 29 13.72 2.62 8.58
N SER A 30 12.59 3.03 7.99
CA SER A 30 12.12 4.41 8.05
C SER A 30 11.41 4.70 9.37
N GLU A 31 11.09 5.97 9.60
CA GLU A 31 10.27 6.41 10.72
C GLU A 31 8.78 6.09 10.54
N TYR A 32 8.38 5.47 9.44
CA TYR A 32 6.98 5.23 9.09
C TYR A 32 6.58 3.77 9.19
N SER A 33 5.33 3.54 9.59
CA SER A 33 4.66 2.25 9.45
C SER A 33 4.31 1.99 7.98
N VAL A 34 3.87 0.76 7.66
CA VAL A 34 3.45 0.42 6.29
C VAL A 34 2.31 1.32 5.79
N PRO A 35 1.22 1.56 6.55
CA PRO A 35 0.16 2.47 6.08
C PRO A 35 0.65 3.89 5.85
N GLU A 36 1.50 4.42 6.71
CA GLU A 36 2.05 5.77 6.55
C GLU A 36 2.91 5.88 5.29
N ALA A 37 3.77 4.87 5.03
CA ALA A 37 4.58 4.80 3.82
C ALA A 37 3.71 4.59 2.58
N ARG A 38 2.65 3.77 2.68
CA ARG A 38 1.77 3.47 1.56
C ARG A 38 1.05 4.70 1.02
N VAL A 39 0.72 5.67 1.88
CA VAL A 39 0.09 6.93 1.45
C VAL A 39 0.98 7.68 0.46
N PHE A 40 2.30 7.70 0.68
CA PHE A 40 3.24 8.28 -0.29
C PHE A 40 3.12 7.60 -1.66
N PHE A 41 3.09 6.27 -1.70
CA PHE A 41 2.99 5.51 -2.96
C PHE A 41 1.69 5.80 -3.70
N GLU A 42 0.58 5.90 -2.98
CA GLU A 42 -0.72 6.16 -3.60
C GLU A 42 -0.76 7.55 -4.25
N ILE A 43 -0.22 8.57 -3.59
CA ILE A 43 -0.16 9.92 -4.16
C ILE A 43 0.87 9.98 -5.30
N TYR A 44 2.00 9.29 -5.16
CA TYR A 44 3.03 9.22 -6.19
C TYR A 44 2.48 8.61 -7.49
N LYS A 45 1.72 7.53 -7.36
CA LYS A 45 1.14 6.81 -8.49
C LYS A 45 -0.07 7.54 -9.09
N HIS A 46 -0.85 8.22 -8.25
CA HIS A 46 -2.08 8.91 -8.63
C HIS A 46 -2.06 10.35 -8.14
N SER A 47 -1.18 11.16 -8.74
CA SER A 47 -1.04 12.57 -8.39
C SER A 47 -2.37 13.31 -8.59
N GLY A 48 -2.79 14.04 -7.58
CA GLY A 48 -4.07 14.74 -7.59
C GLY A 48 -5.25 13.91 -7.07
N CYS A 49 -5.01 12.68 -6.59
CA CYS A 49 -6.06 11.87 -5.98
C CYS A 49 -6.55 12.51 -4.66
N ASN A 50 -7.73 12.13 -4.22
CA ASN A 50 -8.29 12.59 -2.95
C ASN A 50 -8.20 11.53 -1.86
N ALA A 51 -8.48 11.93 -0.61
CA ALA A 51 -8.44 11.02 0.53
C ALA A 51 -9.42 9.85 0.40
N ALA A 52 -10.60 10.06 -0.19
CA ALA A 52 -11.58 9.01 -0.39
C ALA A 52 -11.05 7.88 -1.28
N HIS A 53 -10.31 8.22 -2.34
CA HIS A 53 -9.66 7.25 -3.21
C HIS A 53 -8.64 6.41 -2.44
N ILE A 54 -7.80 7.04 -1.63
CA ILE A 54 -6.78 6.35 -0.84
C ILE A 54 -7.41 5.45 0.22
N ALA A 55 -8.44 5.95 0.93
CA ALA A 55 -9.13 5.18 1.96
C ALA A 55 -9.74 3.89 1.38
N LYS A 56 -10.35 4.00 0.20
CA LYS A 56 -10.93 2.85 -0.51
C LYS A 56 -9.84 1.87 -0.96
N THR A 57 -8.80 2.37 -1.63
CA THR A 57 -7.71 1.55 -2.16
C THR A 57 -6.97 0.79 -1.05
N MET A 58 -6.70 1.46 0.06
CA MET A 58 -5.98 0.86 1.19
C MET A 58 -6.90 0.14 2.18
N ASN A 59 -8.21 0.29 2.05
CA ASN A 59 -9.20 -0.24 2.98
C ASN A 59 -8.88 0.16 4.44
N ILE A 60 -8.67 1.46 4.66
CA ILE A 60 -8.38 1.99 5.99
C ILE A 60 -9.39 3.04 6.41
N ASP A 61 -9.49 3.25 7.72
CA ASP A 61 -10.39 4.23 8.32
C ASP A 61 -10.03 5.66 7.89
N LYS A 62 -11.06 6.44 7.57
CA LYS A 62 -10.89 7.83 7.10
C LYS A 62 -10.24 8.73 8.15
N SER A 63 -10.55 8.54 9.42
CA SER A 63 -9.96 9.33 10.51
C SER A 63 -8.47 9.04 10.65
N TYR A 64 -8.08 7.78 10.56
CA TYR A 64 -6.68 7.37 10.59
C TYR A 64 -5.92 7.93 9.39
N LEU A 65 -6.48 7.80 8.19
CA LEU A 65 -5.89 8.37 6.98
C LEU A 65 -5.73 9.89 7.08
N SER A 66 -6.74 10.58 7.60
CA SER A 66 -6.68 12.03 7.79
C SER A 66 -5.49 12.45 8.67
N ARG A 67 -5.22 11.69 9.73
CA ARG A 67 -4.05 11.94 10.59
C ARG A 67 -2.73 11.73 9.86
N ILE A 68 -2.64 10.68 9.04
CA ILE A 68 -1.45 10.42 8.22
C ILE A 68 -1.21 11.58 7.25
N ILE A 69 -2.24 11.99 6.52
CA ILE A 69 -2.15 13.07 5.54
C ILE A 69 -1.71 14.38 6.21
N LYS A 70 -2.32 14.73 7.34
CA LYS A 70 -1.95 15.94 8.09
C LYS A 70 -0.51 15.90 8.57
N ASN A 71 -0.04 14.75 9.03
CA ASN A 71 1.33 14.59 9.46
C ASN A 71 2.33 14.73 8.30
N HIS A 72 2.05 14.14 7.17
CA HIS A 72 2.88 14.28 5.97
C HIS A 72 2.88 15.72 5.44
N GLU A 73 1.74 16.38 5.49
CA GLU A 73 1.65 17.81 5.12
C GLU A 73 2.48 18.68 6.05
N LYS A 74 2.37 18.44 7.35
CA LYS A 74 3.14 19.16 8.38
C LYS A 74 4.65 19.00 8.17
N ASN A 75 5.08 17.83 7.76
CA ASN A 75 6.50 17.53 7.52
C ASN A 75 6.98 17.99 6.14
N GLY A 76 6.13 18.63 5.36
CA GLY A 76 6.51 19.21 4.07
C GLY A 76 6.58 18.22 2.92
N TYR A 77 5.98 17.03 3.04
CA TYR A 77 6.02 16.00 2.02
C TYR A 77 4.85 16.07 1.03
N LEU A 78 3.71 16.66 1.44
CA LEU A 78 2.57 16.79 0.55
C LEU A 78 1.87 18.14 0.74
N ILE A 79 1.10 18.50 -0.28
CA ILE A 79 0.23 19.68 -0.27
C ILE A 79 -1.19 19.26 -0.66
N ARG A 80 -2.16 20.00 -0.14
CA ARG A 80 -3.57 19.84 -0.47
C ARG A 80 -4.03 21.04 -1.28
N LYS A 81 -4.72 20.78 -2.39
CA LYS A 81 -5.35 21.85 -3.20
C LYS A 81 -6.84 21.57 -3.28
N VAL A 82 -7.65 22.60 -3.08
CA VAL A 82 -9.09 22.51 -3.22
C VAL A 82 -9.43 22.08 -4.65
N SER A 83 -10.32 21.10 -4.78
CA SER A 83 -10.80 20.65 -6.09
C SER A 83 -11.60 21.74 -6.78
N GLU A 84 -11.36 21.95 -8.08
CA GLU A 84 -12.13 22.87 -8.91
C GLU A 84 -13.59 22.41 -9.07
N LYS A 85 -13.85 21.11 -8.96
CA LYS A 85 -15.18 20.52 -9.15
C LYS A 85 -16.02 20.53 -7.87
N ASP A 86 -15.39 20.41 -6.69
CA ASP A 86 -16.09 20.37 -5.41
C ASP A 86 -15.19 20.99 -4.33
N SER A 87 -15.61 22.15 -3.80
CA SER A 87 -14.85 22.90 -2.79
C SER A 87 -14.69 22.19 -1.45
N ARG A 88 -15.40 21.08 -1.25
CA ARG A 88 -15.30 20.25 -0.03
C ARG A 88 -14.23 19.17 -0.16
N VAL A 89 -13.68 18.97 -1.35
CA VAL A 89 -12.70 17.93 -1.66
C VAL A 89 -11.34 18.56 -1.90
N TYR A 90 -10.29 17.94 -1.33
CA TYR A 90 -8.90 18.31 -1.55
C TYR A 90 -8.21 17.29 -2.42
N ASN A 91 -7.50 17.76 -3.44
CA ASN A 91 -6.62 16.96 -4.25
C ASN A 91 -5.22 16.96 -3.60
N LEU A 92 -4.58 15.81 -3.57
CA LEU A 92 -3.31 15.60 -2.89
C LEU A 92 -2.16 15.51 -3.90
N TYR A 93 -1.08 16.21 -3.58
CA TYR A 93 0.13 16.23 -4.40
C TYR A 93 1.36 16.10 -3.53
N LEU A 94 2.36 15.37 -3.98
CA LEU A 94 3.66 15.34 -3.32
C LEU A 94 4.45 16.60 -3.66
N THR A 95 5.18 17.12 -2.68
CA THR A 95 6.23 18.12 -2.90
C THR A 95 7.45 17.42 -3.50
N GLU A 96 8.46 18.18 -3.94
CA GLU A 96 9.73 17.59 -4.37
C GLU A 96 10.37 16.75 -3.26
N LYS A 97 10.29 17.23 -2.02
CA LYS A 97 10.74 16.47 -0.84
C LYS A 97 9.96 15.17 -0.67
N GLY A 98 8.63 15.20 -0.89
CA GLY A 98 7.78 14.02 -0.83
C GLY A 98 8.06 13.01 -1.94
N LYS A 99 8.32 13.48 -3.16
CA LYS A 99 8.71 12.63 -4.28
C LYS A 99 10.03 11.92 -4.00
N GLN A 100 11.01 12.66 -3.51
CA GLN A 100 12.32 12.10 -3.15
C GLN A 100 12.18 11.04 -2.04
N LYS A 101 11.39 11.32 -1.02
CA LYS A 101 11.12 10.38 0.06
C LYS A 101 10.49 9.09 -0.47
N THR A 102 9.52 9.23 -1.37
CA THR A 102 8.84 8.09 -1.98
C THR A 102 9.80 7.26 -2.84
N GLU A 103 10.61 7.90 -3.66
CA GLU A 103 11.60 7.22 -4.50
C GLU A 103 12.62 6.45 -3.67
N ASP A 104 13.08 7.03 -2.55
CA ASP A 104 13.98 6.35 -1.61
C ASP A 104 13.33 5.09 -1.00
N LEU A 105 12.05 5.18 -0.63
CA LEU A 105 11.30 4.04 -0.11
C LEU A 105 11.11 2.96 -1.17
N ILE A 106 10.83 3.35 -2.43
CA ILE A 106 10.71 2.42 -3.54
C ILE A 106 12.01 1.65 -3.75
N GLN A 107 13.16 2.34 -3.75
CA GLN A 107 14.46 1.71 -3.89
C GLN A 107 14.75 0.72 -2.78
N LYS A 108 14.47 1.10 -1.53
CA LYS A 108 14.65 0.21 -0.38
C LYS A 108 13.73 -1.01 -0.45
N SER A 109 12.51 -0.82 -0.90
CA SER A 109 11.56 -1.93 -1.11
C SER A 109 12.06 -2.88 -2.20
N ASN A 110 12.53 -2.35 -3.31
CA ASN A 110 13.11 -3.15 -4.39
C ASN A 110 14.28 -3.99 -3.88
N GLN A 111 15.19 -3.37 -3.15
CA GLN A 111 16.35 -4.05 -2.59
C GLN A 111 15.94 -5.16 -1.61
N GLN A 112 14.99 -4.90 -0.72
CA GLN A 112 14.49 -5.89 0.24
C GLN A 112 13.94 -7.12 -0.48
N ILE A 113 13.10 -6.90 -1.50
CA ILE A 113 12.49 -7.99 -2.25
C ILE A 113 13.52 -8.74 -3.09
N GLU A 114 14.43 -8.02 -3.75
CA GLU A 114 15.53 -8.64 -4.52
C GLU A 114 16.39 -9.55 -3.64
N GLU A 115 16.74 -9.11 -2.44
CA GLU A 115 17.50 -9.91 -1.47
C GLU A 115 16.72 -11.15 -1.04
N LEU A 116 15.41 -11.01 -0.82
CA LEU A 116 14.55 -12.12 -0.42
C LEU A 116 14.48 -13.21 -1.49
N ILE A 117 14.34 -12.83 -2.76
CA ILE A 117 14.19 -13.78 -3.87
C ILE A 117 15.51 -14.20 -4.51
N GLN A 118 16.63 -13.65 -4.05
CA GLN A 118 17.96 -13.92 -4.62
C GLN A 118 18.29 -15.42 -4.75
N PRO A 119 17.93 -16.30 -3.79
CA PRO A 119 18.18 -17.74 -3.93
C PRO A 119 17.34 -18.44 -4.99
N LEU A 120 16.31 -17.79 -5.54
CA LEU A 120 15.39 -18.42 -6.47
C LEU A 120 15.94 -18.47 -7.88
N GLN A 121 15.66 -19.60 -8.57
CA GLN A 121 15.87 -19.69 -10.02
C GLN A 121 14.77 -18.95 -10.76
N GLN A 122 15.01 -18.60 -12.02
CA GLN A 122 14.02 -17.89 -12.82
C GLN A 122 12.69 -18.63 -12.92
N SER A 123 12.71 -19.96 -13.04
CA SER A 123 11.50 -20.78 -13.07
C SER A 123 10.66 -20.67 -11.78
N GLU A 124 11.35 -20.54 -10.64
CA GLU A 124 10.67 -20.35 -9.34
C GLU A 124 10.07 -18.96 -9.24
N CYS A 125 10.77 -17.94 -9.73
CA CYS A 125 10.23 -16.57 -9.82
C CYS A 125 8.97 -16.51 -10.68
N ASP A 126 9.00 -17.18 -11.84
CA ASP A 126 7.86 -17.23 -12.77
C ASP A 126 6.65 -17.91 -12.12
N ARG A 127 6.89 -19.01 -11.40
CA ARG A 127 5.83 -19.71 -10.63
C ARG A 127 5.26 -18.85 -9.51
N LEU A 128 6.11 -18.12 -8.82
CA LEU A 128 5.67 -17.22 -7.75
C LEU A 128 4.80 -16.09 -8.30
N GLN A 129 5.22 -15.47 -9.40
CA GLN A 129 4.41 -14.44 -10.06
C GLN A 129 3.05 -14.97 -10.48
N GLU A 130 3.00 -16.15 -11.09
CA GLU A 130 1.75 -16.79 -11.49
C GLU A 130 0.84 -17.06 -10.29
N ALA A 131 1.40 -17.61 -9.20
CA ALA A 131 0.66 -17.89 -7.97
C ALA A 131 0.07 -16.61 -7.37
N LEU A 132 0.84 -15.53 -7.31
CA LEU A 132 0.39 -14.24 -6.80
C LEU A 132 -0.74 -13.66 -7.66
N ASN A 133 -0.61 -13.74 -8.98
CA ASN A 133 -1.66 -13.29 -9.89
C ASN A 133 -2.97 -14.08 -9.69
N ILE A 134 -2.89 -15.39 -9.48
CA ILE A 134 -4.05 -16.23 -9.21
C ILE A 134 -4.73 -15.78 -7.90
N VAL A 135 -3.95 -15.59 -6.83
CA VAL A 135 -4.48 -15.13 -5.55
C VAL A 135 -5.20 -13.78 -5.70
N MET A 136 -4.54 -12.80 -6.33
CA MET A 136 -5.11 -11.47 -6.53
C MET A 136 -6.40 -11.51 -7.35
N ASN A 137 -6.41 -12.25 -8.46
CA ASN A 137 -7.58 -12.35 -9.33
C ASN A 137 -8.78 -12.99 -8.61
N ILE A 138 -8.54 -14.01 -7.80
CA ILE A 138 -9.61 -14.66 -7.03
C ILE A 138 -10.15 -13.71 -5.95
N LEU A 139 -9.28 -13.04 -5.21
CA LEU A 139 -9.69 -12.17 -4.10
C LEU A 139 -10.36 -10.88 -4.59
N GLU A 140 -10.03 -10.38 -5.77
CA GLU A 140 -10.73 -9.24 -6.38
C GLU A 140 -12.23 -9.49 -6.53
N LYS A 141 -12.63 -10.72 -6.88
CA LYS A 141 -14.05 -11.09 -6.96
C LYS A 141 -14.78 -10.95 -5.63
N CYS A 142 -14.07 -11.18 -4.53
CA CYS A 142 -14.65 -11.06 -3.19
C CYS A 142 -14.89 -9.59 -2.81
N GLY A 143 -14.02 -8.68 -3.28
CA GLY A 143 -14.16 -7.24 -3.05
C GLY A 143 -15.31 -6.61 -3.83
N GLU A 144 -15.49 -7.02 -5.09
CA GLU A 144 -16.55 -6.51 -5.96
C GLU A 144 -17.96 -6.83 -5.42
N GLN A 145 -18.15 -7.99 -4.80
CA GLN A 145 -19.44 -8.35 -4.21
C GLN A 145 -19.80 -7.53 -2.97
N GLY A 146 -18.83 -6.91 -2.32
CA GLY A 146 -19.04 -6.01 -1.18
C GLY A 146 -19.54 -4.62 -1.58
N GLU A 147 -19.45 -4.25 -2.85
CA GLU A 147 -19.89 -2.96 -3.37
C GLU A 147 -21.35 -2.94 -3.84
N GLU A 148 -21.98 -4.10 -4.02
CA GLU A 148 -23.37 -4.23 -4.45
C GLU A 148 -24.39 -4.16 -3.29
N VAL A 149 -23.92 -3.90 -2.10
CA VAL A 149 -24.79 -3.78 -0.92
C VAL A 149 -24.88 -2.26 -0.53
#